data_87d723b7b1ab508dfe522c529092eaff
#
_entry.id   87d723b7b1ab508dfe522c529092eaff
#
_cell.length_a   1.000
_cell.length_b   1.000
_cell.length_c   1.000
_cell.angle_alpha   90.00
_cell.angle_beta   90.00
_cell.angle_gamma   90.00
#
_symmetry.space_group_name_H-M   'P 1'
#
loop_
_entity.id
_entity.type
_entity.pdbx_description
1 polymer ?
#
loop_
_entity_poly.entity_id
_entity_poly.type
_entity_poly.pdbx_seq_one_letter_code
_entity_poly.pdbx_strand_id
1 'polypeptide(L)'
;MNTIFIITSDHGCRDLRGTRYDTPYIMYHIPFIVYTPDGSVKPRRIDDRVMSQLDIAPSILGLVGYDLAYVAPGVDLLDNDAPHYAASFIISEYQVTGMRYAVRMDPSLTRVTAVYDIAADQEMAHPLDDYDRAEVKRMVKWLQATVQEWNGRIIHNQMSAETTPYPAPTYQLR
;
A
#
# COMPACT_ATOMS: atom_id res chain seq x y z
N MET A 1 -29.94 -5.03 -10.43
CA MET A 1 -29.56 -4.32 -9.18
C MET A 1 -28.12 -3.88 -9.36
N ASN A 2 -27.88 -2.58 -9.53
CA ASN A 2 -26.54 -2.05 -9.77
C ASN A 2 -25.82 -1.82 -8.42
N THR A 3 -25.31 -2.89 -7.84
CA THR A 3 -24.63 -2.83 -6.54
C THR A 3 -23.27 -3.52 -6.66
N ILE A 4 -22.23 -2.84 -6.20
CA ILE A 4 -20.89 -3.41 -6.03
C ILE A 4 -20.69 -3.64 -4.53
N PHE A 5 -20.37 -4.86 -4.16
CA PHE A 5 -19.98 -5.22 -2.80
C PHE A 5 -18.47 -5.24 -2.68
N ILE A 6 -17.95 -4.48 -1.72
CA ILE A 6 -16.54 -4.52 -1.33
C ILE A 6 -16.46 -5.19 0.04
N ILE A 7 -15.72 -6.29 0.12
CA ILE A 7 -15.55 -7.07 1.33
C ILE A 7 -14.07 -7.06 1.69
N THR A 8 -13.74 -6.51 2.84
CA THR A 8 -12.37 -6.40 3.34
C THR A 8 -12.37 -6.36 4.87
N SER A 9 -11.21 -6.32 5.48
CA SER A 9 -11.00 -6.14 6.91
C SER A 9 -10.10 -4.95 7.16
N ASP A 10 -10.07 -4.43 8.38
CA ASP A 10 -9.12 -3.39 8.84
C ASP A 10 -7.75 -4.02 9.17
N HIS A 11 -7.73 -5.21 9.75
CA HIS A 11 -6.52 -5.97 10.10
C HIS A 11 -6.87 -7.45 10.30
N GLY A 12 -5.85 -8.28 10.49
CA GLY A 12 -5.98 -9.69 10.85
C GLY A 12 -6.44 -9.91 12.29
N CYS A 13 -6.59 -11.18 12.66
CA CYS A 13 -7.08 -11.57 13.97
C CYS A 13 -6.04 -11.29 15.08
N ARG A 14 -6.44 -10.54 16.11
CA ARG A 14 -5.57 -10.24 17.27
C ARG A 14 -5.37 -11.41 18.22
N ASP A 15 -6.21 -12.44 18.15
CA ASP A 15 -6.08 -13.66 18.96
C ASP A 15 -4.86 -14.52 18.56
N LEU A 16 -4.21 -14.16 17.43
CA LEU A 16 -2.99 -14.81 16.97
C LEU A 16 -1.72 -14.29 17.64
N ARG A 17 -1.84 -13.37 18.61
CA ARG A 17 -0.69 -12.81 19.33
C ARG A 17 0.15 -13.90 20.00
N GLY A 18 1.47 -13.78 19.84
CA GLY A 18 2.43 -14.76 20.36
C GLY A 18 2.52 -16.06 19.55
N THR A 19 1.83 -16.16 18.43
CA THR A 19 2.00 -17.25 17.47
C THR A 19 2.91 -16.83 16.32
N ARG A 20 3.30 -17.77 15.45
CA ARG A 20 4.05 -17.47 14.22
C ARG A 20 3.33 -16.49 13.27
N TYR A 21 2.04 -16.29 13.46
CA TYR A 21 1.22 -15.37 12.66
C TYR A 21 1.17 -13.94 13.23
N ASP A 22 1.80 -13.71 14.39
CA ASP A 22 1.89 -12.40 15.03
C ASP A 22 3.04 -11.58 14.44
N THR A 23 2.98 -11.34 13.14
CA THR A 23 3.96 -10.51 12.44
C THR A 23 3.28 -9.33 11.76
N PRO A 24 3.96 -8.19 11.61
CA PRO A 24 3.40 -7.04 10.90
C PRO A 24 2.94 -7.36 9.47
N TYR A 25 3.58 -8.29 8.79
CA TYR A 25 3.16 -8.72 7.47
C TYR A 25 1.83 -9.47 7.50
N ILE A 26 1.72 -10.50 8.35
CA ILE A 26 0.52 -11.36 8.42
C ILE A 26 -0.66 -10.60 9.05
N MET A 27 -0.40 -9.78 10.08
CA MET A 27 -1.43 -8.99 10.75
C MET A 27 -2.18 -8.06 9.78
N TYR A 28 -1.52 -7.55 8.76
CA TYR A 28 -2.09 -6.63 7.78
C TYR A 28 -2.30 -7.27 6.40
N HIS A 29 -2.07 -8.57 6.26
CA HIS A 29 -2.39 -9.33 5.05
C HIS A 29 -3.86 -9.76 5.08
N ILE A 30 -4.73 -8.87 4.63
CA ILE A 30 -6.19 -8.99 4.69
C ILE A 30 -6.78 -9.26 3.30
N PRO A 31 -7.99 -9.86 3.22
CA PRO A 31 -8.66 -10.05 1.95
C PRO A 31 -9.20 -8.72 1.40
N PHE A 32 -9.22 -8.59 0.07
CA PHE A 32 -9.97 -7.59 -0.64
C PHE A 32 -10.78 -8.28 -1.75
N ILE A 33 -12.11 -8.25 -1.65
CA ILE A 33 -13.00 -8.95 -2.56
C ILE A 33 -13.99 -7.95 -3.14
N VAL A 34 -14.10 -7.94 -4.47
CA VAL A 34 -15.13 -7.21 -5.21
C VAL A 34 -16.14 -8.20 -5.75
N TYR A 35 -17.41 -7.99 -5.43
CA TYR A 35 -18.51 -8.83 -5.90
C TYR A 35 -19.63 -8.00 -6.49
N THR A 36 -20.08 -8.39 -7.69
CA THR A 36 -21.23 -7.80 -8.38
C THR A 36 -22.25 -8.89 -8.68
N PRO A 37 -23.50 -8.81 -8.14
CA PRO A 37 -24.53 -9.83 -8.36
C PRO A 37 -24.94 -9.99 -9.83
N ASP A 38 -24.80 -8.94 -10.63
CA ASP A 38 -25.13 -8.93 -12.05
C ASP A 38 -24.01 -9.50 -12.96
N GLY A 39 -22.87 -9.87 -12.36
CA GLY A 39 -21.72 -10.40 -13.08
C GLY A 39 -20.97 -9.38 -13.95
N SER A 40 -21.18 -8.08 -13.73
CA SER A 40 -20.48 -7.01 -14.45
C SER A 40 -18.97 -7.06 -14.24
N VAL A 41 -18.52 -7.42 -13.03
CA VAL A 41 -17.13 -7.74 -12.74
C VAL A 41 -16.91 -9.24 -12.90
N LYS A 42 -16.06 -9.64 -13.84
CA LYS A 42 -15.76 -11.06 -14.07
C LYS A 42 -14.89 -11.62 -12.94
N PRO A 43 -15.18 -12.86 -12.49
CA PRO A 43 -14.36 -13.51 -11.48
C PRO A 43 -12.92 -13.65 -11.97
N ARG A 44 -11.99 -13.10 -11.18
CA ARG A 44 -10.55 -13.27 -11.37
C ARG A 44 -9.84 -13.09 -10.03
N ARG A 45 -8.66 -13.67 -9.90
CA ARG A 45 -7.74 -13.41 -8.82
C ARG A 45 -6.62 -12.52 -9.32
N ILE A 46 -6.23 -11.53 -8.52
CA ILE A 46 -5.05 -10.68 -8.75
C ILE A 46 -4.07 -11.04 -7.64
N ASP A 47 -2.95 -11.66 -8.00
CA ASP A 47 -1.91 -12.11 -7.09
C ASP A 47 -0.49 -11.74 -7.57
N ASP A 48 -0.41 -10.84 -8.54
CA ASP A 48 0.82 -10.30 -9.13
C ASP A 48 1.20 -8.91 -8.59
N ARG A 49 0.45 -8.39 -7.63
CA ARG A 49 0.67 -7.07 -7.03
C ARG A 49 0.15 -6.97 -5.60
N VAL A 50 0.73 -6.04 -4.85
CA VAL A 50 0.25 -5.67 -3.52
C VAL A 50 -0.82 -4.60 -3.64
N MET A 51 -1.85 -4.69 -2.79
CA MET A 51 -2.85 -3.67 -2.61
C MET A 51 -2.79 -3.13 -1.18
N SER A 52 -2.85 -1.82 -1.03
CA SER A 52 -3.02 -1.14 0.26
C SER A 52 -4.50 -0.83 0.51
N GLN A 53 -4.90 -0.65 1.76
CA GLN A 53 -6.22 -0.09 2.07
C GLN A 53 -6.41 1.32 1.49
N LEU A 54 -5.33 2.05 1.28
CA LEU A 54 -5.34 3.38 0.64
C LEU A 54 -5.82 3.31 -0.83
N ASP A 55 -5.67 2.16 -1.47
CA ASP A 55 -6.05 1.92 -2.87
C ASP A 55 -7.54 1.62 -3.05
N ILE A 56 -8.28 1.39 -1.95
CA ILE A 56 -9.70 1.02 -2.00
C ILE A 56 -10.51 2.12 -2.69
N ALA A 57 -10.37 3.36 -2.25
CA ALA A 57 -11.14 4.47 -2.82
C ALA A 57 -10.82 4.73 -4.30
N PRO A 58 -9.55 4.87 -4.74
CA PRO A 58 -9.21 4.97 -6.15
C PRO A 58 -9.75 3.81 -6.98
N SER A 59 -9.61 2.57 -6.50
CA SER A 59 -10.09 1.38 -7.22
C SER A 59 -11.62 1.36 -7.37
N ILE A 60 -12.37 1.78 -6.35
CA ILE A 60 -13.83 1.90 -6.45
C ILE A 60 -14.20 2.98 -7.47
N LEU A 61 -13.54 4.15 -7.43
CA LEU A 61 -13.79 5.24 -8.37
C LEU A 61 -13.52 4.78 -9.81
N GLY A 62 -12.42 4.05 -10.04
CA GLY A 62 -12.13 3.45 -11.34
C GLY A 62 -13.20 2.44 -11.78
N LEU A 63 -13.66 1.56 -10.89
CA LEU A 63 -14.69 0.56 -11.17
C LEU A 63 -16.04 1.18 -11.54
N VAL A 64 -16.41 2.34 -10.99
CA VAL A 64 -17.66 3.03 -11.32
C VAL A 64 -17.52 4.04 -12.47
N GLY A 65 -16.32 4.18 -13.05
CA GLY A 65 -16.05 5.10 -14.15
C GLY A 65 -16.11 6.57 -13.74
N TYR A 66 -15.66 6.89 -12.52
CA TYR A 66 -15.59 8.28 -12.04
C TYR A 66 -14.44 9.00 -12.76
N ASP A 67 -14.77 10.09 -13.47
CA ASP A 67 -13.86 10.82 -14.36
C ASP A 67 -13.49 12.23 -13.85
N LEU A 68 -13.95 12.62 -12.66
CA LEU A 68 -13.60 13.91 -12.08
C LEU A 68 -12.31 13.82 -11.27
N ALA A 69 -11.60 14.96 -11.14
CA ALA A 69 -10.40 15.03 -10.34
C ALA A 69 -10.70 14.76 -8.85
N TYR A 70 -9.85 13.96 -8.21
CA TYR A 70 -9.91 13.67 -6.78
C TYR A 70 -8.50 13.60 -6.19
N VAL A 71 -8.42 13.63 -4.86
CA VAL A 71 -7.18 13.45 -4.11
C VAL A 71 -7.30 12.19 -3.26
N ALA A 72 -6.40 11.25 -3.47
CA ALA A 72 -6.33 10.01 -2.70
C ALA A 72 -4.87 9.59 -2.49
N PRO A 73 -4.52 8.97 -1.34
CA PRO A 73 -3.16 8.51 -1.07
C PRO A 73 -2.77 7.25 -1.83
N GLY A 74 -3.75 6.49 -2.29
CA GLY A 74 -3.55 5.25 -3.00
C GLY A 74 -3.68 5.40 -4.52
N VAL A 75 -3.58 4.27 -5.19
CA VAL A 75 -3.69 4.13 -6.64
C VAL A 75 -4.83 3.19 -7.01
N ASP A 76 -5.33 3.27 -8.23
CA ASP A 76 -6.26 2.25 -8.72
C ASP A 76 -5.52 0.91 -8.86
N LEU A 77 -6.05 -0.13 -8.23
CA LEU A 77 -5.51 -1.49 -8.29
C LEU A 77 -5.39 -2.01 -9.73
N LEU A 78 -6.21 -1.51 -10.64
CA LEU A 78 -6.24 -1.91 -12.04
C LEU A 78 -5.29 -1.08 -12.93
N ASP A 79 -4.68 -0.03 -12.40
CA ASP A 79 -3.65 0.72 -13.10
C ASP A 79 -2.34 -0.08 -13.11
N ASN A 80 -1.93 -0.58 -14.27
CA ASN A 80 -0.71 -1.38 -14.42
C ASN A 80 0.57 -0.54 -14.39
N ASP A 81 0.47 0.77 -14.56
CA ASP A 81 1.63 1.67 -14.58
C ASP A 81 1.94 2.25 -13.19
N ALA A 82 1.01 2.11 -12.24
CA ALA A 82 1.19 2.57 -10.87
C ALA A 82 2.09 1.61 -10.06
N PRO A 83 2.91 2.14 -9.11
CA PRO A 83 3.64 1.31 -8.17
C PRO A 83 2.69 0.71 -7.13
N HIS A 84 2.64 -0.61 -7.03
CA HIS A 84 1.79 -1.34 -6.10
C HIS A 84 2.58 -1.74 -4.85
N TYR A 85 2.63 -0.83 -3.87
CA TYR A 85 3.22 -1.05 -2.56
C TYR A 85 2.22 -0.68 -1.46
N ALA A 86 2.26 -1.39 -0.33
CA ALA A 86 1.50 -1.04 0.85
C ALA A 86 2.39 -0.33 1.87
N ALA A 87 1.99 0.87 2.30
CA ALA A 87 2.64 1.61 3.37
C ALA A 87 1.84 1.50 4.67
N SER A 88 2.52 1.32 5.79
CA SER A 88 1.94 1.27 7.12
C SER A 88 2.89 1.90 8.15
N PHE A 89 2.32 2.34 9.27
CA PHE A 89 3.10 2.80 10.44
C PHE A 89 2.80 1.87 11.61
N ILE A 90 3.78 1.06 11.99
CA ILE A 90 3.61 -0.05 12.94
C ILE A 90 4.70 0.02 14.00
N ILE A 91 4.31 0.06 15.28
CA ILE A 91 5.23 0.03 16.42
C ILE A 91 6.33 1.10 16.26
N SER A 92 5.91 2.34 15.96
CA SER A 92 6.81 3.50 15.80
C SER A 92 7.80 3.41 14.64
N GLU A 93 7.55 2.58 13.64
CA GLU A 93 8.32 2.50 12.40
C GLU A 93 7.40 2.57 11.18
N TYR A 94 7.89 3.13 10.10
CA TYR A 94 7.26 2.95 8.80
C TYR A 94 7.65 1.60 8.20
N GLN A 95 6.69 0.96 7.54
CA GLN A 95 6.93 -0.24 6.76
C GLN A 95 6.35 -0.05 5.36
N VAL A 96 7.13 -0.37 4.35
CA VAL A 96 6.65 -0.55 2.98
C VAL A 96 6.74 -2.02 2.59
N THR A 97 5.65 -2.55 2.08
CA THR A 97 5.52 -3.95 1.67
C THR A 97 5.29 -4.04 0.18
N GLY A 98 6.13 -4.80 -0.51
CA GLY A 98 5.99 -5.17 -1.92
C GLY A 98 5.71 -6.66 -2.05
N MET A 99 5.79 -7.19 -3.28
CA MET A 99 5.54 -8.61 -3.54
C MET A 99 6.58 -9.53 -2.90
N ARG A 100 7.81 -9.09 -2.80
CA ARG A 100 8.91 -9.90 -2.28
C ARG A 100 9.49 -9.38 -0.97
N TYR A 101 9.60 -8.08 -0.82
CA TYR A 101 10.28 -7.47 0.33
C TYR A 101 9.33 -6.67 1.20
N ALA A 102 9.59 -6.71 2.51
CA ALA A 102 9.10 -5.72 3.46
C ALA A 102 10.31 -4.92 3.99
N VAL A 103 10.22 -3.60 3.91
CA VAL A 103 11.29 -2.68 4.33
C VAL A 103 10.78 -1.84 5.47
N ARG A 104 11.50 -1.82 6.59
CA ARG A 104 11.22 -0.95 7.73
C ARG A 104 12.15 0.24 7.75
N MET A 105 11.61 1.37 8.16
CA MET A 105 12.34 2.62 8.31
C MET A 105 11.99 3.29 9.64
N ASP A 106 12.94 4.01 10.16
CA ASP A 106 12.76 4.85 11.34
C ASP A 106 11.69 5.95 11.10
N PRO A 107 11.12 6.56 12.17
CA PRO A 107 10.05 7.56 12.02
C PRO A 107 10.44 8.80 11.23
N SER A 108 11.73 9.10 11.13
CA SER A 108 12.25 10.23 10.35
C SER A 108 12.44 9.88 8.86
N LEU A 109 12.26 8.61 8.49
CA LEU A 109 12.47 8.07 7.12
C LEU A 109 13.91 8.28 6.59
N THR A 110 14.88 8.39 7.49
CA THR A 110 16.29 8.60 7.13
C THR A 110 17.11 7.32 7.11
N ARG A 111 16.65 6.29 7.83
CA ARG A 111 17.39 5.06 8.02
C ARG A 111 16.50 3.84 7.84
N VAL A 112 16.94 2.89 7.01
CA VAL A 112 16.38 1.54 6.95
C VAL A 112 16.77 0.80 8.24
N THR A 113 15.79 0.28 8.97
CA THR A 113 15.99 -0.46 10.22
C THR A 113 16.02 -1.96 10.02
N ALA A 114 15.25 -2.47 9.06
CA ALA A 114 15.26 -3.88 8.67
C ALA A 114 14.70 -4.07 7.27
N VAL A 115 15.13 -5.15 6.60
CA VAL A 115 14.57 -5.64 5.33
C VAL A 115 14.34 -7.13 5.45
N TYR A 116 13.18 -7.60 5.00
CA TYR A 116 12.80 -9.02 5.01
C TYR A 116 12.43 -9.49 3.61
N ASP A 117 12.84 -10.69 3.25
CA ASP A 117 12.35 -11.39 2.05
C ASP A 117 11.08 -12.16 2.43
N ILE A 118 9.92 -11.50 2.38
CA ILE A 118 8.64 -12.08 2.81
C ILE A 118 8.13 -13.20 1.90
N ALA A 119 8.71 -13.37 0.72
CA ALA A 119 8.43 -14.52 -0.12
C ALA A 119 9.07 -15.80 0.44
N ALA A 120 10.20 -15.68 1.14
CA ALA A 120 10.91 -16.79 1.77
C ALA A 120 10.63 -16.88 3.29
N ASP A 121 10.40 -15.74 3.96
CA ASP A 121 10.24 -15.63 5.41
C ASP A 121 9.03 -14.74 5.74
N GLN A 122 7.83 -15.32 5.68
CA GLN A 122 6.58 -14.61 6.01
C GLN A 122 6.46 -14.27 7.50
N GLU A 123 7.22 -14.95 8.35
CA GLU A 123 7.24 -14.67 9.78
C GLU A 123 8.12 -13.46 10.12
N MET A 124 8.89 -12.94 9.15
CA MET A 124 9.82 -11.82 9.35
C MET A 124 10.79 -12.07 10.52
N ALA A 125 11.24 -13.33 10.67
CA ALA A 125 12.12 -13.76 11.74
C ALA A 125 13.60 -13.44 11.44
N HIS A 126 13.97 -13.36 10.17
CA HIS A 126 15.35 -13.23 9.72
C HIS A 126 15.51 -12.02 8.79
N PRO A 127 15.90 -10.84 9.32
CA PRO A 127 16.22 -9.70 8.47
C PRO A 127 17.42 -10.00 7.59
N LEU A 128 17.45 -9.43 6.39
CA LEU A 128 18.57 -9.58 5.47
C LEU A 128 19.76 -8.75 5.93
N ASP A 129 20.96 -9.35 5.96
CA ASP A 129 22.23 -8.64 6.25
C ASP A 129 22.62 -7.72 5.09
N ASP A 130 22.43 -8.19 3.86
CA ASP A 130 22.65 -7.42 2.63
C ASP A 130 21.33 -7.14 1.92
N TYR A 131 20.98 -5.88 1.83
CA TYR A 131 19.77 -5.40 1.16
C TYR A 131 20.05 -4.33 0.08
N ASP A 132 21.27 -4.25 -0.43
CA ASP A 132 21.62 -3.36 -1.54
C ASP A 132 21.02 -3.83 -2.87
N ARG A 133 19.69 -3.81 -2.94
CA ARG A 133 18.89 -4.28 -4.06
C ARG A 133 18.14 -3.13 -4.70
N ALA A 134 18.04 -3.15 -6.02
CA ALA A 134 17.35 -2.11 -6.77
C ALA A 134 15.88 -1.96 -6.35
N GLU A 135 15.20 -3.08 -6.07
CA GLU A 135 13.80 -3.06 -5.60
C GLU A 135 13.67 -2.41 -4.22
N VAL A 136 14.51 -2.79 -3.26
CA VAL A 136 14.51 -2.18 -1.92
C VAL A 136 14.75 -0.67 -2.00
N LYS A 137 15.68 -0.23 -2.84
CA LYS A 137 15.94 1.20 -3.06
C LYS A 137 14.72 1.93 -3.64
N ARG A 138 14.01 1.30 -4.59
CA ARG A 138 12.76 1.86 -5.12
C ARG A 138 11.68 1.97 -4.06
N MET A 139 11.49 0.92 -3.25
CA MET A 139 10.51 0.90 -2.15
C MET A 139 10.79 2.00 -1.12
N VAL A 140 12.05 2.17 -0.71
CA VAL A 140 12.47 3.25 0.21
C VAL A 140 12.13 4.62 -0.37
N LYS A 141 12.51 4.89 -1.60
CA LYS A 141 12.21 6.17 -2.27
C LYS A 141 10.71 6.41 -2.39
N TRP A 142 9.95 5.40 -2.77
CA TRP A 142 8.51 5.51 -2.88
C TRP A 142 7.87 5.84 -1.52
N LEU A 143 8.27 5.15 -0.44
CA LEU A 143 7.76 5.41 0.90
C LEU A 143 8.08 6.84 1.38
N GLN A 144 9.34 7.25 1.25
CA GLN A 144 9.77 8.61 1.61
C GLN A 144 8.94 9.67 0.91
N ALA A 145 8.76 9.49 -0.36
CA ALA A 145 8.04 10.41 -1.20
C ALA A 145 6.54 10.44 -0.91
N THR A 146 5.92 9.28 -0.72
CA THR A 146 4.50 9.17 -0.36
C THR A 146 4.23 9.87 0.97
N VAL A 147 5.04 9.61 2.00
CA VAL A 147 4.85 10.25 3.31
C VAL A 147 5.11 11.77 3.22
N GLN A 148 6.12 12.19 2.48
CA GLN A 148 6.42 13.62 2.29
C GLN A 148 5.26 14.35 1.57
N GLU A 149 4.73 13.75 0.51
CA GLU A 149 3.59 14.32 -0.22
C GLU A 149 2.38 14.49 0.69
N TRP A 150 2.00 13.41 1.41
CA TRP A 150 0.81 13.46 2.25
C TRP A 150 0.96 14.43 3.41
N ASN A 151 2.10 14.46 4.08
CA ASN A 151 2.39 15.44 5.12
C ASN A 151 2.33 16.86 4.55
N GLY A 152 2.88 17.09 3.38
CA GLY A 152 2.79 18.38 2.69
C GLY A 152 1.35 18.79 2.41
N ARG A 153 0.53 17.90 1.86
CA ARG A 153 -0.90 18.16 1.60
C ARG A 153 -1.68 18.50 2.85
N ILE A 154 -1.47 17.73 3.94
CA ILE A 154 -2.13 17.96 5.23
C ILE A 154 -1.72 19.33 5.80
N ILE A 155 -0.42 19.62 5.85
CA ILE A 155 0.12 20.87 6.42
C ILE A 155 -0.40 22.10 5.66
N HIS A 156 -0.52 21.99 4.33
CA HIS A 156 -0.96 23.09 3.47
C HIS A 156 -2.47 23.08 3.18
N ASN A 157 -3.26 22.21 3.84
CA ASN A 157 -4.70 22.06 3.63
C ASN A 157 -5.08 21.81 2.15
N GLN A 158 -4.33 20.95 1.46
CA GLN A 158 -4.50 20.62 0.04
C GLN A 158 -5.12 19.23 -0.16
N MET A 159 -6.20 18.94 0.58
CA MET A 159 -6.85 17.64 0.61
C MET A 159 -8.05 17.54 -0.34
N SER A 160 -8.35 18.58 -1.12
CA SER A 160 -9.40 18.55 -2.13
C SER A 160 -8.84 18.84 -3.53
N ALA A 161 -9.55 18.37 -4.57
CA ALA A 161 -9.16 18.62 -5.96
C ALA A 161 -9.33 20.08 -6.37
N GLU A 162 -10.08 20.88 -5.62
CA GLU A 162 -10.27 22.32 -5.87
C GLU A 162 -9.09 23.17 -5.38
N THR A 163 -8.25 22.62 -4.51
CA THR A 163 -7.04 23.31 -4.06
C THR A 163 -5.95 23.19 -5.11
N THR A 164 -5.15 24.26 -5.26
CA THR A 164 -3.99 24.24 -6.17
C THR A 164 -3.16 22.98 -5.90
N PRO A 165 -2.88 22.16 -6.91
CA PRO A 165 -2.14 20.93 -6.69
C PRO A 165 -0.79 21.25 -6.03
N TYR A 166 -0.47 20.56 -4.94
CA TYR A 166 0.92 20.42 -4.52
C TYR A 166 1.68 19.91 -5.75
N PRO A 167 2.78 20.54 -6.16
CA PRO A 167 3.50 20.07 -7.33
C PRO A 167 3.80 18.58 -7.12
N ALA A 168 3.22 17.75 -7.98
CA ALA A 168 3.42 16.31 -7.90
C ALA A 168 4.93 16.06 -7.80
N PRO A 169 5.40 15.30 -6.82
CA PRO A 169 6.81 14.96 -6.76
C PRO A 169 7.13 14.30 -8.10
N THR A 170 8.09 14.88 -8.81
CA THR A 170 8.55 14.34 -10.08
C THR A 170 9.32 13.05 -9.80
N TYR A 171 8.57 11.95 -9.62
CA TYR A 171 9.18 10.62 -9.56
C TYR A 171 9.65 10.24 -10.96
N GLN A 172 10.85 10.58 -11.27
CA GLN A 172 11.56 9.83 -12.29
C GLN A 172 12.10 8.57 -11.60
N LEU A 173 11.27 7.55 -11.55
CA LEU A 173 11.74 6.18 -11.34
C LEU A 173 12.57 5.81 -12.58
N ARG A 174 13.85 6.17 -12.58
CA ARG A 174 14.85 5.68 -13.52
C ARG A 174 15.46 4.40 -13.01
#